data_fda479ffb04acf3ed2a16b0aa66b2197
#
_entry.id   fda479ffb04acf3ed2a16b0aa66b2197
#
_cell.length_a   1.000
_cell.length_b   1.000
_cell.length_c   1.000
_cell.angle_alpha   90.00
_cell.angle_beta   90.00
_cell.angle_gamma   90.00
#
_symmetry.space_group_name_H-M   'P 1'
#
loop_
_entity.id
_entity.type
_entity.pdbx_description
1 polymer ?
#
loop_
_entity_poly.entity_id
_entity_poly.type
_entity_poly.pdbx_seq_one_letter_code
_entity_poly.pdbx_strand_id
1 'polypeptide(L)'
;MTLNLYIYSGLGNIIAIVDSVREDISLDTEDVLNLQENEGVNFDQLIQVLPPQDPEIDFDVKIHNNDGSVASNCINGARCVAKFIEDHSLSASKQLKVNTIGGIWRLESMSEGNYSATFLLSDVIKPICISHEEMYVNLDCISLGNPHGVAFEETNPKLDILKVGKDLQNNSLFPDGVNFGLANKVSSNEINLRVYERGAGETLACGSGACAAAVIGIANKEMIAPVKVNFQLGSLLVDYKKENNMISAIGSAAFVEEIVIES
;
A
#
# COMPACT_ATOMS: atom_id res chain seq x y z
N MET A 1 -5.77 26.28 -17.49
CA MET A 1 -6.28 24.89 -17.58
C MET A 1 -6.77 24.54 -16.21
N THR A 2 -7.97 23.99 -16.07
CA THR A 2 -8.49 23.62 -14.74
C THR A 2 -8.09 22.16 -14.47
N LEU A 3 -7.51 21.89 -13.31
CA LEU A 3 -7.18 20.54 -12.86
C LEU A 3 -8.03 20.20 -11.65
N ASN A 4 -8.81 19.11 -11.73
CA ASN A 4 -9.60 18.60 -10.62
C ASN A 4 -8.82 17.47 -9.92
N LEU A 5 -8.56 17.65 -8.63
CA LEU A 5 -7.93 16.63 -7.77
C LEU A 5 -8.97 16.09 -6.80
N TYR A 6 -9.19 14.81 -6.84
CA TYR A 6 -10.11 14.10 -5.94
C TYR A 6 -9.31 13.45 -4.81
N ILE A 7 -9.49 13.94 -3.59
CA ILE A 7 -8.74 13.50 -2.42
C ILE A 7 -9.49 12.35 -1.75
N TYR A 8 -8.82 11.23 -1.63
CA TYR A 8 -9.32 10.04 -0.95
C TYR A 8 -8.40 9.64 0.20
N SER A 9 -8.92 8.89 1.15
CA SER A 9 -8.13 8.31 2.24
C SER A 9 -8.32 6.80 2.32
N GLY A 10 -7.20 6.08 2.35
CA GLY A 10 -7.16 4.64 2.63
C GLY A 10 -6.39 4.38 3.92
N LEU A 11 -7.08 4.24 5.05
CA LEU A 11 -6.47 4.09 6.37
C LEU A 11 -5.51 5.24 6.74
N GLY A 12 -5.93 6.48 6.49
CA GLY A 12 -5.15 7.67 6.80
C GLY A 12 -4.07 8.02 5.78
N ASN A 13 -3.81 7.16 4.80
CA ASN A 13 -2.97 7.49 3.65
C ASN A 13 -3.78 8.35 2.69
N ILE A 14 -3.31 9.55 2.40
CA ILE A 14 -4.00 10.56 1.57
C ILE A 14 -3.59 10.38 0.11
N ILE A 15 -4.57 10.09 -0.73
CA ILE A 15 -4.39 9.81 -2.15
C ILE A 15 -5.10 10.88 -2.97
N ALA A 16 -4.34 11.65 -3.74
CA ALA A 16 -4.90 12.51 -4.76
C ALA A 16 -5.15 11.69 -6.04
N ILE A 17 -6.36 11.75 -6.59
CA ILE A 17 -6.71 11.05 -7.84
C ILE A 17 -7.06 12.07 -8.92
N VAL A 18 -6.55 11.83 -10.13
CA VAL A 18 -6.83 12.63 -11.34
C VAL A 18 -7.59 11.78 -12.34
N ASP A 19 -8.70 12.30 -12.86
CA ASP A 19 -9.50 11.70 -13.93
C ASP A 19 -8.87 11.99 -15.31
N SER A 20 -7.96 11.15 -15.74
CA SER A 20 -7.42 11.22 -17.10
C SER A 20 -8.16 10.31 -18.10
N VAL A 21 -9.32 9.76 -17.69
CA VAL A 21 -10.22 9.00 -18.59
C VAL A 21 -11.11 9.92 -19.39
N ARG A 22 -11.65 10.97 -18.71
CA ARG A 22 -12.57 11.95 -19.32
C ARG A 22 -11.85 13.20 -19.81
N GLU A 23 -10.70 13.49 -19.23
CA GLU A 23 -9.90 14.68 -19.53
C GLU A 23 -8.54 14.24 -20.07
N ASP A 24 -8.05 14.89 -21.12
CA ASP A 24 -6.73 14.61 -21.71
C ASP A 24 -5.64 15.30 -20.88
N ILE A 25 -5.46 14.79 -19.64
CA ILE A 25 -4.48 15.28 -18.68
C ILE A 25 -3.37 14.23 -18.52
N SER A 26 -2.14 14.67 -18.69
CA SER A 26 -0.95 13.87 -18.40
C SER A 26 -0.04 14.67 -17.49
N LEU A 27 0.17 14.17 -16.27
CA LEU A 27 1.08 14.77 -15.30
C LEU A 27 2.42 14.03 -15.30
N ASP A 28 3.48 14.80 -15.21
CA ASP A 28 4.83 14.28 -15.00
C ASP A 28 5.34 14.57 -13.57
N THR A 29 6.61 14.29 -13.33
CA THR A 29 7.25 14.52 -12.02
C THR A 29 7.23 15.99 -11.61
N GLU A 30 7.45 16.90 -12.55
CA GLU A 30 7.51 18.35 -12.29
C GLU A 30 6.12 18.88 -11.91
N ASP A 31 5.08 18.41 -12.60
CA ASP A 31 3.70 18.74 -12.28
C ASP A 31 3.32 18.32 -10.87
N VAL A 32 3.69 17.09 -10.47
CA VAL A 32 3.41 16.55 -9.12
C VAL A 32 4.10 17.35 -8.03
N LEU A 33 5.36 17.75 -8.24
CA LEU A 33 6.11 18.59 -7.31
C LEU A 33 5.48 19.99 -7.20
N ASN A 34 5.07 20.58 -8.32
CA ASN A 34 4.40 21.89 -8.35
C ASN A 34 3.09 21.89 -7.54
N LEU A 35 2.29 20.80 -7.62
CA LEU A 35 1.06 20.67 -6.84
C LEU A 35 1.32 20.72 -5.35
N GLN A 36 2.38 20.09 -4.86
CA GLN A 36 2.73 20.10 -3.45
C GLN A 36 3.34 21.44 -2.99
N GLU A 37 4.33 21.93 -3.73
CA GLU A 37 5.12 23.08 -3.30
C GLU A 37 4.41 24.41 -3.50
N ASN A 38 3.71 24.59 -4.63
CA ASN A 38 3.16 25.88 -5.01
C ASN A 38 1.66 25.99 -4.73
N GLU A 39 0.91 24.91 -4.88
CA GLU A 39 -0.54 24.92 -4.65
C GLU A 39 -0.92 24.46 -3.23
N GLY A 40 0.05 23.97 -2.46
CA GLY A 40 -0.14 23.54 -1.08
C GLY A 40 -1.07 22.31 -0.93
N VAL A 41 -1.20 21.51 -1.98
CA VAL A 41 -2.02 20.30 -1.95
C VAL A 41 -1.26 19.19 -1.24
N ASN A 42 -1.77 18.78 -0.08
CA ASN A 42 -1.12 17.75 0.72
C ASN A 42 -1.65 16.36 0.39
N PHE A 43 -0.78 15.49 -0.12
CA PHE A 43 -1.06 14.08 -0.38
C PHE A 43 0.21 13.23 -0.19
N ASP A 44 0.02 11.96 0.10
CA ASP A 44 1.12 10.98 0.19
C ASP A 44 1.47 10.43 -1.20
N GLN A 45 0.45 10.23 -2.04
CA GLN A 45 0.61 9.77 -3.42
C GLN A 45 -0.46 10.39 -4.33
N LEU A 46 -0.09 10.60 -5.59
CA LEU A 46 -0.99 10.99 -6.66
C LEU A 46 -1.17 9.84 -7.64
N ILE A 47 -2.41 9.52 -8.00
CA ILE A 47 -2.75 8.47 -8.95
C ILE A 47 -3.55 9.06 -10.11
N GLN A 48 -3.01 8.94 -11.31
CA GLN A 48 -3.76 9.21 -12.54
C GLN A 48 -4.49 7.94 -12.96
N VAL A 49 -5.81 8.04 -13.15
CA VAL A 49 -6.63 6.98 -13.75
C VAL A 49 -6.77 7.28 -15.23
N LEU A 50 -6.32 6.36 -16.06
CA LEU A 50 -6.15 6.51 -17.51
C LEU A 50 -7.03 5.51 -18.28
N PRO A 51 -7.40 5.81 -19.53
CA PRO A 51 -8.05 4.80 -20.39
C PRO A 51 -7.09 3.63 -20.63
N PRO A 52 -7.63 2.39 -20.75
CA PRO A 52 -6.80 1.21 -20.92
C PRO A 52 -6.11 1.18 -22.30
N GLN A 53 -4.88 0.69 -22.34
CA GLN A 53 -4.16 0.41 -23.58
C GLN A 53 -4.40 -1.02 -24.08
N ASP A 54 -4.78 -1.94 -23.18
CA ASP A 54 -5.10 -3.33 -23.47
C ASP A 54 -6.63 -3.55 -23.34
N PRO A 55 -7.31 -4.15 -24.34
CA PRO A 55 -8.75 -4.39 -24.30
C PRO A 55 -9.22 -5.36 -23.21
N GLU A 56 -8.31 -6.12 -22.58
CA GLU A 56 -8.61 -6.98 -21.43
C GLU A 56 -8.50 -6.28 -20.08
N ILE A 57 -8.10 -5.01 -20.08
CA ILE A 57 -7.92 -4.13 -18.90
C ILE A 57 -9.02 -3.08 -18.91
N ASP A 58 -9.55 -2.75 -17.75
CA ASP A 58 -10.59 -1.73 -17.60
C ASP A 58 -9.99 -0.32 -17.51
N PHE A 59 -8.86 -0.16 -16.82
CA PHE A 59 -8.15 1.10 -16.65
C PHE A 59 -6.64 0.87 -16.51
N ASP A 60 -5.85 1.85 -16.96
CA ASP A 60 -4.45 1.96 -16.59
C ASP A 60 -4.33 2.98 -15.44
N VAL A 61 -3.30 2.85 -14.59
CA VAL A 61 -2.96 3.86 -13.58
C VAL A 61 -1.47 4.16 -13.57
N LYS A 62 -1.16 5.43 -13.31
CA LYS A 62 0.19 5.91 -13.04
C LYS A 62 0.23 6.47 -11.64
N ILE A 63 1.21 6.03 -10.84
CA ILE A 63 1.31 6.36 -9.43
C ILE A 63 2.57 7.18 -9.20
N HIS A 64 2.43 8.32 -8.57
CA HIS A 64 3.54 9.14 -8.10
C HIS A 64 3.54 9.25 -6.58
N ASN A 65 4.72 9.16 -5.99
CA ASN A 65 4.92 9.57 -4.61
C ASN A 65 4.90 11.10 -4.51
N ASN A 66 4.80 11.62 -3.31
CA ASN A 66 4.80 13.06 -3.06
C ASN A 66 6.11 13.77 -3.47
N ASP A 67 7.21 13.06 -3.59
CA ASP A 67 8.49 13.57 -4.10
C ASP A 67 8.58 13.51 -5.64
N GLY A 68 7.48 13.23 -6.34
CA GLY A 68 7.40 13.12 -7.79
C GLY A 68 7.93 11.80 -8.36
N SER A 69 8.57 10.95 -7.57
CA SER A 69 9.07 9.65 -8.03
C SER A 69 7.91 8.71 -8.40
N VAL A 70 8.12 7.86 -9.40
CA VAL A 70 7.10 6.90 -9.84
C VAL A 70 7.10 5.68 -8.91
N ALA A 71 5.92 5.33 -8.40
CA ALA A 71 5.72 4.12 -7.62
C ALA A 71 5.12 3.00 -8.47
N SER A 72 5.58 1.77 -8.26
CA SER A 72 5.08 0.61 -8.99
C SER A 72 3.78 0.05 -8.41
N ASN A 73 3.51 0.30 -7.12
CA ASN A 73 2.34 -0.25 -6.42
C ASN A 73 1.93 0.64 -5.24
N CYS A 74 0.62 0.70 -4.97
CA CYS A 74 0.05 1.32 -3.78
C CYS A 74 -1.25 0.61 -3.37
N ILE A 75 -1.21 -0.21 -2.33
CA ILE A 75 -2.36 -1.03 -1.92
C ILE A 75 -3.48 -0.18 -1.31
N ASN A 76 -3.14 0.91 -0.61
CA ASN A 76 -4.12 1.88 -0.13
C ASN A 76 -4.76 2.63 -1.30
N GLY A 77 -3.93 3.09 -2.25
CA GLY A 77 -4.37 3.75 -3.47
C GLY A 77 -5.26 2.87 -4.35
N ALA A 78 -4.98 1.56 -4.43
CA ALA A 78 -5.81 0.63 -5.20
C ALA A 78 -7.27 0.62 -4.73
N ARG A 79 -7.51 0.64 -3.39
CA ARG A 79 -8.86 0.74 -2.83
C ARG A 79 -9.49 2.12 -3.07
N CYS A 80 -8.69 3.18 -2.98
CA CYS A 80 -9.15 4.54 -3.29
C CYS A 80 -9.54 4.67 -4.77
N VAL A 81 -8.79 4.07 -5.70
CA VAL A 81 -9.11 4.00 -7.13
C VAL A 81 -10.43 3.25 -7.37
N ALA A 82 -10.65 2.11 -6.70
CA ALA A 82 -11.91 1.38 -6.80
C ALA A 82 -13.10 2.25 -6.39
N LYS A 83 -12.96 2.96 -5.26
CA LYS A 83 -13.99 3.89 -4.79
C LYS A 83 -14.18 5.07 -5.74
N PHE A 84 -13.11 5.67 -6.23
CA PHE A 84 -13.18 6.77 -7.19
C PHE A 84 -13.94 6.39 -8.45
N ILE A 85 -13.64 5.21 -9.03
CA ILE A 85 -14.33 4.69 -10.22
C ILE A 85 -15.83 4.52 -9.95
N GLU A 86 -16.20 4.01 -8.77
CA GLU A 86 -17.61 3.88 -8.34
C GLU A 86 -18.28 5.24 -8.15
N ASP A 87 -17.68 6.15 -7.37
CA ASP A 87 -18.23 7.47 -7.06
C ASP A 87 -18.48 8.31 -8.32
N HIS A 88 -17.58 8.21 -9.30
CA HIS A 88 -17.65 8.95 -10.56
C HIS A 88 -18.34 8.17 -11.69
N SER A 89 -18.87 6.97 -11.42
CA SER A 89 -19.57 6.13 -12.39
C SER A 89 -18.77 5.90 -13.68
N LEU A 90 -17.45 5.71 -13.57
CA LEU A 90 -16.57 5.43 -14.71
C LEU A 90 -16.77 4.01 -15.27
N SER A 91 -17.27 3.09 -14.44
CA SER A 91 -17.67 1.74 -14.84
C SER A 91 -18.90 1.28 -14.04
N ALA A 92 -19.75 0.48 -14.69
CA ALA A 92 -20.86 -0.21 -14.03
C ALA A 92 -20.44 -1.56 -13.40
N SER A 93 -19.23 -2.03 -13.70
CA SER A 93 -18.70 -3.29 -13.17
C SER A 93 -18.24 -3.09 -11.72
N LYS A 94 -18.58 -4.05 -10.87
CA LYS A 94 -18.06 -4.11 -9.49
C LYS A 94 -16.69 -4.79 -9.41
N GLN A 95 -16.27 -5.45 -10.47
CA GLN A 95 -14.97 -6.13 -10.57
C GLN A 95 -14.20 -5.53 -11.74
N LEU A 96 -13.01 -5.03 -11.46
CA LEU A 96 -12.19 -4.29 -12.41
C LEU A 96 -10.78 -4.87 -12.45
N LYS A 97 -10.19 -4.85 -13.63
CA LYS A 97 -8.76 -5.10 -13.84
C LYS A 97 -8.09 -3.76 -14.12
N VAL A 98 -7.18 -3.37 -13.26
CA VAL A 98 -6.44 -2.11 -13.38
C VAL A 98 -4.95 -2.42 -13.54
N ASN A 99 -4.37 -1.95 -14.62
CA ASN A 99 -2.96 -2.18 -14.91
C ASN A 99 -2.09 -1.10 -14.25
N THR A 100 -0.98 -1.53 -13.67
CA THR A 100 0.06 -0.69 -13.06
C THR A 100 1.43 -1.13 -13.55
N ILE A 101 2.47 -0.33 -13.28
CA ILE A 101 3.86 -0.74 -13.54
C ILE A 101 4.23 -2.01 -12.75
N GLY A 102 3.66 -2.19 -11.55
CA GLY A 102 3.90 -3.35 -10.68
C GLY A 102 3.05 -4.58 -11.00
N GLY A 103 2.17 -4.50 -12.01
CA GLY A 103 1.28 -5.59 -12.41
C GLY A 103 -0.20 -5.23 -12.30
N ILE A 104 -1.05 -6.22 -12.45
CA ILE A 104 -2.49 -6.03 -12.51
C ILE A 104 -3.10 -6.08 -11.10
N TRP A 105 -3.82 -5.03 -10.73
CA TRP A 105 -4.76 -5.05 -9.63
C TRP A 105 -6.10 -5.61 -10.11
N ARG A 106 -6.69 -6.50 -9.32
CA ARG A 106 -8.10 -6.89 -9.43
C ARG A 106 -8.83 -6.20 -8.31
N LEU A 107 -9.64 -5.21 -8.65
CA LEU A 107 -10.38 -4.41 -7.68
C LEU A 107 -11.82 -4.90 -7.62
N GLU A 108 -12.40 -4.87 -6.43
CA GLU A 108 -13.81 -5.23 -6.24
C GLU A 108 -14.45 -4.29 -5.20
N SER A 109 -15.58 -3.68 -5.60
CA SER A 109 -16.45 -2.95 -4.69
C SER A 109 -17.27 -3.94 -3.87
N MET A 110 -17.16 -3.86 -2.55
CA MET A 110 -17.80 -4.75 -1.59
C MET A 110 -18.92 -4.02 -0.83
N SER A 111 -19.56 -4.69 0.11
CA SER A 111 -20.55 -4.07 0.98
C SER A 111 -19.91 -3.12 1.99
N GLU A 112 -20.72 -2.18 2.52
CA GLU A 112 -20.35 -1.31 3.64
C GLU A 112 -19.14 -0.39 3.39
N GLY A 113 -18.95 0.05 2.14
CA GLY A 113 -17.84 0.96 1.79
C GLY A 113 -16.45 0.34 1.87
N ASN A 114 -16.39 -1.00 1.82
CA ASN A 114 -15.13 -1.72 1.71
C ASN A 114 -14.80 -2.02 0.24
N TYR A 115 -13.52 -2.08 -0.04
CA TYR A 115 -12.97 -2.38 -1.36
C TYR A 115 -11.89 -3.43 -1.21
N SER A 116 -11.88 -4.39 -2.13
CA SER A 116 -10.82 -5.40 -2.23
C SER A 116 -9.84 -5.01 -3.32
N ALA A 117 -8.55 -5.09 -3.01
CA ALA A 117 -7.47 -5.01 -3.97
C ALA A 117 -6.72 -6.35 -3.96
N THR A 118 -6.75 -7.08 -5.07
CA THR A 118 -6.08 -8.37 -5.23
C THR A 118 -4.98 -8.26 -6.27
N PHE A 119 -3.79 -8.76 -5.95
CA PHE A 119 -2.60 -8.69 -6.79
C PHE A 119 -1.72 -9.93 -6.61
N LEU A 120 -0.82 -10.15 -7.57
CA LEU A 120 0.10 -11.28 -7.57
C LEU A 120 1.33 -10.99 -6.70
N LEU A 121 1.66 -11.91 -5.81
CA LEU A 121 2.96 -11.93 -5.14
C LEU A 121 3.99 -12.55 -6.09
N SER A 122 5.00 -11.77 -6.45
CA SER A 122 6.07 -12.18 -7.37
C SER A 122 7.38 -12.56 -6.67
N ASP A 123 7.47 -12.34 -5.35
CA ASP A 123 8.69 -12.62 -4.57
C ASP A 123 8.50 -13.82 -3.62
N VAL A 124 9.60 -14.23 -3.02
CA VAL A 124 9.65 -15.33 -2.03
C VAL A 124 10.10 -14.80 -0.68
N ILE A 125 9.59 -15.41 0.39
CA ILE A 125 9.97 -15.07 1.76
C ILE A 125 11.41 -15.51 2.01
N LYS A 126 12.23 -14.61 2.57
CA LYS A 126 13.63 -14.84 2.91
C LYS A 126 13.83 -14.58 4.40
N PRO A 127 14.11 -15.60 5.22
CA PRO A 127 14.47 -15.39 6.60
C PRO A 127 15.85 -14.72 6.70
N ILE A 128 15.95 -13.67 7.51
CA ILE A 128 17.17 -12.92 7.77
C ILE A 128 17.32 -12.75 9.28
N CYS A 129 18.56 -12.92 9.77
CA CYS A 129 18.91 -12.62 11.15
C CYS A 129 19.89 -11.47 11.17
N ILE A 130 19.56 -10.42 11.87
CA ILE A 130 20.44 -9.26 12.05
C ILE A 130 20.90 -9.13 13.50
N SER A 131 22.06 -8.51 13.70
CA SER A 131 22.52 -8.08 15.02
C SER A 131 22.05 -6.65 15.28
N HIS A 132 21.40 -6.42 16.39
CA HIS A 132 20.97 -5.11 16.87
C HIS A 132 21.33 -4.96 18.34
N GLU A 133 22.20 -4.01 18.68
CA GLU A 133 22.81 -3.89 20.00
C GLU A 133 23.42 -5.24 20.46
N GLU A 134 22.97 -5.77 21.59
CA GLU A 134 23.42 -7.08 22.14
C GLU A 134 22.45 -8.24 21.80
N MET A 135 21.48 -8.02 20.88
CA MET A 135 20.43 -8.98 20.54
C MET A 135 20.49 -9.38 19.06
N TYR A 136 19.96 -10.57 18.78
CA TYR A 136 19.66 -10.99 17.41
C TYR A 136 18.18 -10.76 17.12
N VAL A 137 17.88 -10.13 15.98
CA VAL A 137 16.52 -9.92 15.50
C VAL A 137 16.28 -10.82 14.30
N ASN A 138 15.31 -11.71 14.42
CA ASN A 138 14.88 -12.57 13.33
C ASN A 138 13.78 -11.88 12.54
N LEU A 139 14.02 -11.70 11.24
CA LEU A 139 13.12 -11.09 10.29
C LEU A 139 12.78 -12.08 9.19
N ASP A 140 11.53 -12.09 8.76
CA ASP A 140 11.17 -12.63 7.46
C ASP A 140 10.97 -11.47 6.47
N CYS A 141 11.66 -11.54 5.34
CA CYS A 141 11.69 -10.48 4.34
C CYS A 141 10.99 -10.90 3.06
N ILE A 142 10.25 -9.97 2.46
CA ILE A 142 9.50 -10.15 1.21
C ILE A 142 9.40 -8.81 0.48
N SER A 143 9.32 -8.85 -0.85
CA SER A 143 9.04 -7.65 -1.66
C SER A 143 7.62 -7.68 -2.20
N LEU A 144 6.92 -6.56 -2.07
CA LEU A 144 5.61 -6.29 -2.65
C LEU A 144 5.66 -5.11 -3.63
N GLY A 145 6.77 -5.02 -4.38
CA GLY A 145 7.15 -3.84 -5.16
C GLY A 145 8.09 -2.90 -4.39
N ASN A 146 8.12 -3.05 -3.07
CA ASN A 146 9.06 -2.43 -2.14
C ASN A 146 9.46 -3.46 -1.06
N PRO A 147 10.67 -3.36 -0.49
CA PRO A 147 11.16 -4.34 0.48
C PRO A 147 10.47 -4.19 1.84
N HIS A 148 10.07 -5.32 2.41
CA HIS A 148 9.51 -5.44 3.75
C HIS A 148 10.29 -6.47 4.57
N GLY A 149 10.61 -6.13 5.83
CA GLY A 149 11.10 -7.06 6.84
C GLY A 149 10.13 -7.08 8.02
N VAL A 150 9.65 -8.25 8.41
CA VAL A 150 8.68 -8.39 9.50
C VAL A 150 9.27 -9.23 10.62
N ALA A 151 9.15 -8.71 11.85
CA ALA A 151 9.44 -9.44 13.08
C ALA A 151 8.14 -9.67 13.85
N PHE A 152 7.97 -10.87 14.42
CA PHE A 152 6.91 -11.15 15.38
C PHE A 152 7.43 -10.98 16.80
N GLU A 153 6.68 -10.30 17.68
CA GLU A 153 7.08 -10.04 19.07
C GLU A 153 7.29 -11.31 19.87
N GLU A 154 6.59 -12.40 19.55
CA GLU A 154 6.72 -13.69 20.21
C GLU A 154 8.13 -14.27 20.09
N THR A 155 8.79 -14.06 18.97
CA THR A 155 10.16 -14.51 18.70
C THR A 155 11.21 -13.45 18.96
N ASN A 156 10.77 -12.19 19.09
CA ASN A 156 11.64 -11.02 19.28
C ASN A 156 11.10 -10.12 20.42
N PRO A 157 11.08 -10.57 21.66
CA PRO A 157 10.47 -9.82 22.76
C PRO A 157 11.22 -8.51 23.06
N LYS A 158 10.43 -7.46 23.34
CA LYS A 158 10.94 -6.13 23.75
C LYS A 158 11.67 -5.35 22.66
N LEU A 159 11.42 -5.63 21.37
CA LEU A 159 11.96 -4.79 20.30
C LEU A 159 11.41 -3.35 20.38
N ASP A 160 12.32 -2.41 20.22
CA ASP A 160 11.97 -1.00 19.99
C ASP A 160 11.92 -0.75 18.48
N ILE A 161 10.71 -0.57 17.95
CA ILE A 161 10.50 -0.38 16.51
C ILE A 161 11.25 0.83 15.96
N LEU A 162 11.39 1.91 16.76
CA LEU A 162 12.07 3.13 16.30
C LEU A 162 13.57 2.90 16.16
N LYS A 163 14.17 2.19 17.11
CA LYS A 163 15.61 1.89 17.08
C LYS A 163 15.92 0.89 15.97
N VAL A 164 15.23 -0.26 15.97
CA VAL A 164 15.45 -1.30 14.96
C VAL A 164 15.14 -0.78 13.56
N GLY A 165 14.02 -0.07 13.40
CA GLY A 165 13.63 0.51 12.12
C GLY A 165 14.69 1.47 11.57
N LYS A 166 15.26 2.34 12.43
CA LYS A 166 16.33 3.26 12.05
C LYS A 166 17.62 2.53 11.65
N ASP A 167 18.01 1.51 12.40
CA ASP A 167 19.22 0.75 12.12
C ASP A 167 19.10 -0.03 10.81
N LEU A 168 17.92 -0.57 10.52
CA LEU A 168 17.64 -1.29 9.28
C LEU A 168 17.78 -0.40 8.03
N GLN A 169 17.48 0.92 8.12
CA GLN A 169 17.67 1.83 6.98
C GLN A 169 19.13 1.96 6.54
N ASN A 170 20.07 1.70 7.46
CA ASN A 170 21.50 1.80 7.20
C ASN A 170 22.19 0.43 7.15
N ASN A 171 21.44 -0.66 7.15
CA ASN A 171 21.98 -2.01 7.14
C ASN A 171 22.39 -2.43 5.73
N SER A 172 23.58 -3.01 5.57
CA SER A 172 24.13 -3.44 4.28
C SER A 172 23.29 -4.50 3.56
N LEU A 173 22.42 -5.22 4.28
CA LEU A 173 21.47 -6.17 3.70
C LEU A 173 20.28 -5.47 2.99
N PHE A 174 20.09 -4.19 3.28
CA PHE A 174 19.03 -3.36 2.70
C PHE A 174 19.62 -2.05 2.15
N PRO A 175 20.37 -2.09 1.04
CA PRO A 175 21.10 -0.92 0.53
C PRO A 175 20.19 0.27 0.19
N ASP A 176 18.93 -0.01 -0.15
CA ASP A 176 17.92 1.01 -0.46
C ASP A 176 16.94 1.21 0.72
N GLY A 177 17.26 0.71 1.90
CA GLY A 177 16.36 0.72 3.07
C GLY A 177 15.25 -0.34 2.98
N VAL A 178 14.46 -0.47 4.05
CA VAL A 178 13.40 -1.47 4.17
C VAL A 178 12.24 -0.94 5.02
N ASN A 179 11.01 -1.31 4.68
CA ASN A 179 9.85 -1.11 5.55
C ASN A 179 9.88 -2.20 6.64
N PHE A 180 10.01 -1.80 7.88
CA PHE A 180 10.10 -2.72 9.02
C PHE A 180 8.76 -2.82 9.73
N GLY A 181 8.19 -4.02 9.78
CA GLY A 181 6.97 -4.34 10.50
C GLY A 181 7.27 -5.08 11.80
N LEU A 182 6.69 -4.61 12.90
CA LEU A 182 6.69 -5.33 14.19
C LEU A 182 5.26 -5.79 14.46
N ALA A 183 5.04 -7.10 14.36
CA ALA A 183 3.74 -7.74 14.49
C ALA A 183 3.57 -8.36 15.88
N ASN A 184 2.46 -8.03 16.54
CA ASN A 184 2.01 -8.64 17.79
C ASN A 184 0.78 -9.51 17.51
N LYS A 185 0.85 -10.80 17.82
CA LYS A 185 -0.23 -11.75 17.59
C LYS A 185 -1.32 -11.62 18.66
N VAL A 186 -2.54 -11.31 18.22
CA VAL A 186 -3.72 -11.22 19.08
C VAL A 186 -4.45 -12.56 19.13
N SER A 187 -4.58 -13.23 17.97
CA SER A 187 -5.22 -14.55 17.85
C SER A 187 -4.63 -15.32 16.66
N SER A 188 -5.19 -16.47 16.33
CA SER A 188 -4.77 -17.24 15.15
C SER A 188 -4.97 -16.54 13.82
N ASN A 189 -5.82 -15.51 13.77
CA ASN A 189 -6.15 -14.77 12.54
C ASN A 189 -6.22 -13.25 12.74
N GLU A 190 -5.57 -12.75 13.79
CA GLU A 190 -5.54 -11.31 14.10
C GLU A 190 -4.18 -10.90 14.65
N ILE A 191 -3.61 -9.81 14.12
CA ILE A 191 -2.37 -9.19 14.57
C ILE A 191 -2.54 -7.69 14.74
N ASN A 192 -1.82 -7.11 15.69
CA ASN A 192 -1.55 -5.66 15.73
C ASN A 192 -0.21 -5.43 15.04
N LEU A 193 -0.16 -4.47 14.12
CA LEU A 193 1.06 -4.16 13.36
C LEU A 193 1.47 -2.70 13.55
N ARG A 194 2.74 -2.51 13.88
CA ARG A 194 3.42 -1.22 13.79
C ARG A 194 4.40 -1.29 12.64
N VAL A 195 4.55 -0.19 11.89
CA VAL A 195 5.45 -0.14 10.73
C VAL A 195 6.35 1.08 10.82
N TYR A 196 7.65 0.86 10.64
CA TYR A 196 8.64 1.90 10.37
C TYR A 196 8.90 1.91 8.87
N GLU A 197 8.41 2.91 8.17
CA GLU A 197 8.52 2.99 6.72
C GLU A 197 9.83 3.64 6.28
N ARG A 198 10.35 3.15 5.17
CA ARG A 198 11.53 3.68 4.51
C ARG A 198 11.30 5.16 4.12
N GLY A 199 12.18 6.04 4.60
CA GLY A 199 12.12 7.47 4.33
C GLY A 199 11.11 8.27 5.17
N ALA A 200 10.12 7.62 5.82
CA ALA A 200 9.06 8.29 6.56
C ALA A 200 9.11 8.06 8.09
N GLY A 201 9.81 7.01 8.56
CA GLY A 201 9.80 6.64 9.97
C GLY A 201 8.56 5.82 10.36
N GLU A 202 8.17 5.85 11.64
CA GLU A 202 6.96 5.15 12.09
C GLU A 202 5.71 5.85 11.58
N THR A 203 4.85 5.12 10.87
CA THR A 203 3.59 5.59 10.31
C THR A 203 2.38 4.93 10.96
N LEU A 204 1.22 5.55 10.82
CA LEU A 204 -0.02 5.10 11.48
C LEU A 204 -0.66 3.88 10.81
N ALA A 205 -0.36 3.65 9.52
CA ALA A 205 -0.81 2.49 8.76
C ALA A 205 -0.01 2.33 7.47
N CYS A 206 0.26 1.08 7.09
CA CYS A 206 0.96 0.73 5.84
C CYS A 206 0.29 -0.48 5.19
N GLY A 207 -0.35 -0.28 4.03
CA GLY A 207 -1.09 -1.34 3.34
C GLY A 207 -0.20 -2.49 2.86
N SER A 208 0.98 -2.20 2.29
CA SER A 208 1.95 -3.22 1.90
C SER A 208 2.59 -3.90 3.11
N GLY A 209 2.82 -3.17 4.21
CA GLY A 209 3.26 -3.73 5.48
C GLY A 209 2.25 -4.74 6.06
N ALA A 210 0.94 -4.43 5.98
CA ALA A 210 -0.11 -5.36 6.37
C ALA A 210 -0.09 -6.64 5.55
N CYS A 211 0.05 -6.51 4.23
CA CYS A 211 0.14 -7.68 3.34
C CYS A 211 1.38 -8.50 3.62
N ALA A 212 2.54 -7.87 3.82
CA ALA A 212 3.78 -8.56 4.15
C ALA A 212 3.65 -9.36 5.45
N ALA A 213 3.15 -8.75 6.53
CA ALA A 213 2.99 -9.42 7.81
C ALA A 213 2.00 -10.60 7.75
N ALA A 214 0.85 -10.41 7.08
CA ALA A 214 -0.13 -11.48 6.92
C ALA A 214 0.41 -12.63 6.06
N VAL A 215 1.03 -12.35 4.91
CA VAL A 215 1.61 -13.36 4.01
C VAL A 215 2.66 -14.19 4.73
N ILE A 216 3.57 -13.53 5.44
CA ILE A 216 4.63 -14.21 6.22
C ILE A 216 4.01 -15.09 7.30
N GLY A 217 3.10 -14.57 8.10
CA GLY A 217 2.43 -15.35 9.15
C GLY A 217 1.66 -16.56 8.61
N ILE A 218 0.96 -16.43 7.48
CA ILE A 218 0.24 -17.54 6.83
C ILE A 218 1.24 -18.56 6.25
N ALA A 219 2.27 -18.11 5.56
CA ALA A 219 3.26 -18.98 4.94
C ALA A 219 4.04 -19.80 5.97
N ASN A 220 4.35 -19.22 7.12
CA ASN A 220 5.02 -19.86 8.26
C ASN A 220 4.07 -20.73 9.10
N LYS A 221 2.77 -20.75 8.78
CA LYS A 221 1.73 -21.45 9.54
C LYS A 221 1.52 -20.93 10.97
N GLU A 222 1.90 -19.70 11.21
CA GLU A 222 1.68 -18.99 12.48
C GLU A 222 0.31 -18.34 12.53
N MET A 223 -0.23 -17.99 11.33
CA MET A 223 -1.53 -17.36 11.15
C MET A 223 -2.42 -18.17 10.21
N ILE A 224 -3.74 -18.01 10.40
CA ILE A 224 -4.78 -18.62 9.57
C ILE A 224 -5.47 -17.51 8.76
N ALA A 225 -5.48 -17.69 7.44
CA ALA A 225 -6.14 -16.75 6.53
C ALA A 225 -7.69 -16.79 6.66
N PRO A 226 -8.38 -15.66 6.46
CA PRO A 226 -7.83 -14.32 6.30
C PRO A 226 -7.34 -13.74 7.63
N VAL A 227 -6.28 -12.91 7.58
CA VAL A 227 -5.70 -12.26 8.75
C VAL A 227 -6.19 -10.82 8.85
N LYS A 228 -6.77 -10.47 9.99
CA LYS A 228 -7.08 -9.09 10.34
C LYS A 228 -5.83 -8.42 10.89
N VAL A 229 -5.37 -7.40 10.19
CA VAL A 229 -4.21 -6.59 10.56
C VAL A 229 -4.69 -5.26 11.08
N ASN A 230 -4.48 -5.01 12.37
CA ASN A 230 -4.91 -3.79 13.06
C ASN A 230 -3.78 -2.75 13.06
N PHE A 231 -4.18 -1.51 12.81
CA PHE A 231 -3.41 -0.29 12.95
C PHE A 231 -4.14 0.70 13.86
N GLN A 232 -3.53 1.82 14.18
CA GLN A 232 -4.16 2.87 15.00
C GLN A 232 -5.41 3.48 14.32
N LEU A 233 -5.43 3.58 12.98
CA LEU A 233 -6.49 4.21 12.19
C LEU A 233 -7.53 3.23 11.63
N GLY A 234 -7.43 1.95 11.95
CA GLY A 234 -8.35 0.92 11.46
C GLY A 234 -7.66 -0.40 11.17
N SER A 235 -8.28 -1.23 10.34
CA SER A 235 -7.75 -2.56 10.03
C SER A 235 -7.90 -2.90 8.56
N LEU A 236 -7.03 -3.81 8.10
CA LEU A 236 -7.15 -4.51 6.82
C LEU A 236 -7.42 -5.98 7.07
N LEU A 237 -8.30 -6.58 6.28
CA LEU A 237 -8.42 -8.01 6.20
C LEU A 237 -7.58 -8.50 5.02
N VAL A 238 -6.57 -9.30 5.29
CA VAL A 238 -5.62 -9.79 4.26
C VAL A 238 -5.77 -11.29 4.11
N ASP A 239 -6.02 -11.72 2.89
CA ASP A 239 -6.01 -13.12 2.48
C ASP A 239 -4.81 -13.41 1.57
N TYR A 240 -4.20 -14.57 1.74
CA TYR A 240 -3.12 -15.04 0.88
C TYR A 240 -3.38 -16.48 0.45
N LYS A 241 -3.54 -16.68 -0.85
CA LYS A 241 -3.72 -17.98 -1.47
C LYS A 241 -2.39 -18.48 -2.02
N LYS A 242 -1.75 -19.37 -1.25
CA LYS A 242 -0.42 -19.89 -1.57
C LYS A 242 -0.39 -20.69 -2.90
N GLU A 243 -1.50 -21.31 -3.29
CA GLU A 243 -1.59 -22.12 -4.50
C GLU A 243 -1.45 -21.33 -5.80
N ASN A 244 -1.76 -20.04 -5.77
CA ASN A 244 -1.67 -19.15 -6.94
C ASN A 244 -0.93 -17.84 -6.63
N ASN A 245 -0.34 -17.71 -5.46
CA ASN A 245 0.37 -16.53 -4.98
C ASN A 245 -0.44 -15.22 -5.02
N MET A 246 -1.77 -15.30 -4.86
CA MET A 246 -2.62 -14.12 -4.85
C MET A 246 -2.79 -13.58 -3.43
N ILE A 247 -2.60 -12.28 -3.29
CA ILE A 247 -2.85 -11.52 -2.06
C ILE A 247 -4.08 -10.67 -2.29
N SER A 248 -5.02 -10.69 -1.35
CA SER A 248 -6.19 -9.81 -1.34
C SER A 248 -6.18 -8.98 -0.06
N ALA A 249 -6.25 -7.65 -0.21
CA ALA A 249 -6.34 -6.70 0.90
C ALA A 249 -7.70 -6.00 0.85
N ILE A 250 -8.51 -6.20 1.89
CA ILE A 250 -9.86 -5.64 2.01
C ILE A 250 -9.86 -4.60 3.12
N GLY A 251 -10.45 -3.44 2.84
CA GLY A 251 -10.60 -2.37 3.80
C GLY A 251 -11.34 -1.18 3.22
N SER A 252 -11.61 -0.19 4.06
CA SER A 252 -12.32 1.01 3.66
C SER A 252 -11.47 1.93 2.77
N ALA A 253 -12.16 2.70 1.95
CA ALA A 253 -11.67 3.91 1.32
C ALA A 253 -12.74 5.00 1.49
N ALA A 254 -12.32 6.25 1.72
CA ALA A 254 -13.22 7.36 1.95
C ALA A 254 -12.86 8.53 1.04
N PHE A 255 -13.88 9.15 0.43
CA PHE A 255 -13.72 10.46 -0.20
C PHE A 255 -13.53 11.52 0.89
N VAL A 256 -12.61 12.44 0.69
CA VAL A 256 -12.30 13.52 1.63
C VAL A 256 -12.81 14.84 1.07
N GLU A 257 -12.30 15.25 -0.09
CA GLU A 257 -12.66 16.51 -0.73
C GLU A 257 -12.27 16.53 -2.22
N GLU A 258 -12.77 17.53 -2.93
CA GLU A 258 -12.34 17.88 -4.29
C GLU A 258 -11.62 19.23 -4.25
N ILE A 259 -10.44 19.30 -4.88
CA ILE A 259 -9.64 20.51 -5.00
C ILE A 259 -9.57 20.90 -6.48
N VAL A 260 -9.92 22.15 -6.79
CA VAL A 260 -9.87 22.69 -8.14
C VAL A 260 -8.71 23.67 -8.24
N ILE A 261 -7.77 23.39 -9.14
CA ILE A 261 -6.61 24.24 -9.41
C ILE A 261 -6.81 24.92 -10.74
N GLU A 262 -6.84 26.25 -10.72
CA GLU A 262 -6.92 27.12 -11.90
C GLU A 262 -5.51 27.58 -12.28
N SER A 263 -5.01 27.20 -13.46
CA SER A 263 -3.72 27.66 -14.02
C SER A 263 -3.89 28.69 -15.12
#